data_85ec65e0e80d645e7f1291450378e806
#
_entry.id   85ec65e0e80d645e7f1291450378e806
#
_cell.length_a   1.000
_cell.length_b   1.000
_cell.length_c   1.000
_cell.angle_alpha   90.00
_cell.angle_beta   90.00
_cell.angle_gamma   90.00
#
_symmetry.space_group_name_H-M   'P 1'
#
loop_
_entity.id
_entity.type
_entity.pdbx_description
1 polymer ?
#
loop_
_entity_poly.entity_id
_entity_poly.type
_entity_poly.pdbx_seq_one_letter_code
_entity_poly.pdbx_strand_id
1 'polypeptide(L)'
;MKHLVADDVARASALAASHIADLSRDAIDARGMFSVALAGAPELEPVYRALRARKDVDWKRWEVFFAEERAVSTEDPDSAFGFVSQHLLAKVPIREAKVRPMFSLGTDVAAAAVDYIDPMVSLLGDPPVFDLVLFTVGRNAEVLGLHPLCPALSSVSPVEAVADAPIPPEGDRVTLTPLVLRAARALMLVAFGPRHARALRMVLEDGDDRLRVPGQAIRDAQGEVFLVVDDALAKALDLR
;
A
#
# COMPACT_ATOMS: atom_id res chain seq x y z
N MET A 1 -0.67 9.73 14.20
CA MET A 1 0.01 9.75 12.88
C MET A 1 1.35 10.45 13.03
N LYS A 2 2.40 9.91 12.41
CA LYS A 2 3.76 10.48 12.38
C LYS A 2 4.02 11.06 11.00
N HIS A 3 4.46 12.32 10.92
CA HIS A 3 4.79 12.97 9.65
C HIS A 3 6.28 12.83 9.37
N LEU A 4 6.63 12.28 8.21
CA LEU A 4 7.98 12.14 7.70
C LEU A 4 8.16 13.15 6.57
N VAL A 5 8.67 14.32 6.91
CA VAL A 5 8.84 15.45 6.00
C VAL A 5 10.31 15.61 5.63
N ALA A 6 10.61 15.82 4.35
CA ALA A 6 11.94 16.15 3.88
C ALA A 6 11.90 17.19 2.76
N ASP A 7 13.04 17.82 2.49
CA ASP A 7 13.15 18.98 1.60
C ASP A 7 12.69 18.69 0.17
N ASP A 8 12.87 17.44 -0.30
CA ASP A 8 12.54 17.03 -1.66
C ASP A 8 12.12 15.55 -1.70
N VAL A 9 11.59 15.12 -2.85
CA VAL A 9 11.13 13.75 -3.11
C VAL A 9 12.22 12.72 -2.86
N ALA A 10 13.48 13.00 -3.23
CA ALA A 10 14.56 12.04 -3.07
C ALA A 10 14.89 11.80 -1.59
N ARG A 11 14.95 12.87 -0.79
CA ARG A 11 15.18 12.80 0.66
C ARG A 11 13.99 12.19 1.40
N ALA A 12 12.75 12.56 1.03
CA ALA A 12 11.56 11.96 1.60
C ALA A 12 11.48 10.44 1.31
N SER A 13 11.83 10.03 0.09
CA SER A 13 11.91 8.62 -0.29
C SER A 13 13.01 7.86 0.45
N ALA A 14 14.17 8.48 0.68
CA ALA A 14 15.25 7.89 1.48
C ALA A 14 14.83 7.75 2.95
N LEU A 15 14.09 8.72 3.49
CA LEU A 15 13.54 8.68 4.84
C LEU A 15 12.51 7.55 4.97
N ALA A 16 11.58 7.42 4.00
CA ALA A 16 10.64 6.31 3.94
C ALA A 16 11.36 4.96 3.89
N ALA A 17 12.36 4.81 3.01
CA ALA A 17 13.14 3.59 2.89
C ALA A 17 13.90 3.23 4.18
N SER A 18 14.37 4.24 4.93
CA SER A 18 14.99 4.01 6.24
C SER A 18 13.99 3.47 7.25
N HIS A 19 12.82 4.08 7.35
CA HIS A 19 11.76 3.59 8.26
C HIS A 19 11.26 2.20 7.88
N ILE A 20 11.11 1.89 6.59
CA ILE A 20 10.75 0.54 6.13
C ILE A 20 11.81 -0.49 6.55
N ALA A 21 13.10 -0.16 6.43
CA ALA A 21 14.18 -1.04 6.85
C ALA A 21 14.20 -1.25 8.38
N ASP A 22 13.93 -0.21 9.16
CA ASP A 22 13.80 -0.31 10.62
C ASP A 22 12.61 -1.17 11.02
N LEU A 23 11.42 -0.95 10.46
CA LEU A 23 10.24 -1.79 10.67
C LEU A 23 10.50 -3.26 10.28
N SER A 24 11.23 -3.47 9.17
CA SER A 24 11.60 -4.81 8.72
C SER A 24 12.52 -5.50 9.73
N ARG A 25 13.55 -4.81 10.21
CA ARG A 25 14.48 -5.36 11.23
C ARG A 25 13.72 -5.72 12.50
N ASP A 26 12.91 -4.81 13.02
CA ASP A 26 12.17 -5.02 14.27
C ASP A 26 11.15 -6.17 14.13
N ALA A 27 10.50 -6.30 12.98
CA ALA A 27 9.59 -7.41 12.70
C ALA A 27 10.34 -8.75 12.62
N ILE A 28 11.48 -8.78 11.92
CA ILE A 28 12.31 -9.98 11.79
C ILE A 28 12.85 -10.42 13.15
N ASP A 29 13.33 -9.49 13.97
CA ASP A 29 13.84 -9.78 15.31
C ASP A 29 12.73 -10.33 16.23
N ALA A 30 11.52 -9.78 16.13
CA ALA A 30 10.40 -10.17 16.98
C ALA A 30 9.68 -11.44 16.50
N ARG A 31 9.56 -11.68 15.19
CA ARG A 31 8.68 -12.69 14.58
C ARG A 31 9.35 -13.59 13.53
N GLY A 32 10.63 -13.34 13.21
CA GLY A 32 11.39 -14.13 12.25
C GLY A 32 11.13 -13.76 10.78
N MET A 33 10.19 -12.87 10.48
CA MET A 33 9.84 -12.42 9.13
C MET A 33 9.30 -10.99 9.15
N PHE A 34 9.26 -10.37 7.97
CA PHE A 34 8.59 -9.10 7.73
C PHE A 34 7.52 -9.27 6.65
N SER A 35 6.26 -9.05 6.99
CA SER A 35 5.12 -9.13 6.10
C SER A 35 4.74 -7.74 5.59
N VAL A 36 4.72 -7.58 4.27
CA VAL A 36 4.42 -6.28 3.66
C VAL A 36 3.42 -6.40 2.52
N ALA A 37 2.43 -5.49 2.49
CA ALA A 37 1.58 -5.28 1.33
C ALA A 37 2.04 -4.03 0.57
N LEU A 38 2.34 -4.18 -0.73
CA LEU A 38 2.90 -3.14 -1.59
C LEU A 38 1.88 -2.69 -2.63
N ALA A 39 1.77 -1.39 -2.87
CA ALA A 39 0.99 -0.84 -3.98
C ALA A 39 1.87 -0.56 -5.20
N GLY A 40 1.31 -0.76 -6.39
CA GLY A 40 1.97 -0.44 -7.67
C GLY A 40 1.55 0.94 -8.17
N ALA A 41 2.24 1.99 -7.71
CA ALA A 41 1.93 3.36 -8.10
C ALA A 41 3.21 4.15 -8.43
N PRO A 42 3.18 5.02 -9.48
CA PRO A 42 4.36 5.81 -9.89
C PRO A 42 4.95 6.65 -8.76
N GLU A 43 4.15 7.13 -7.83
CA GLU A 43 4.58 7.88 -6.64
C GLU A 43 5.52 7.07 -5.74
N LEU A 44 5.43 5.75 -5.77
CA LEU A 44 6.25 4.85 -4.95
C LEU A 44 7.58 4.45 -5.61
N GLU A 45 7.77 4.71 -6.92
CA GLU A 45 9.03 4.38 -7.61
C GLU A 45 10.27 4.94 -6.89
N PRO A 46 10.30 6.22 -6.48
CA PRO A 46 11.45 6.76 -5.76
C PRO A 46 11.73 6.06 -4.42
N VAL A 47 10.66 5.64 -3.72
CA VAL A 47 10.77 4.88 -2.45
C VAL A 47 11.35 3.49 -2.73
N TYR A 48 10.84 2.77 -3.74
CA TYR A 48 11.34 1.45 -4.13
C TYR A 48 12.81 1.52 -4.57
N ARG A 49 13.19 2.55 -5.31
CA ARG A 49 14.56 2.80 -5.71
C ARG A 49 15.48 3.06 -4.51
N ALA A 50 15.06 3.88 -3.56
CA ALA A 50 15.81 4.15 -2.34
C ALA A 50 15.94 2.88 -1.48
N LEU A 51 14.86 2.10 -1.36
CA LEU A 51 14.82 0.89 -0.55
C LEU A 51 15.74 -0.22 -1.10
N ARG A 52 15.71 -0.48 -2.43
CA ARG A 52 16.57 -1.49 -3.06
C ARG A 52 18.08 -1.17 -3.00
N ALA A 53 18.42 0.11 -2.82
CA ALA A 53 19.81 0.54 -2.68
C ALA A 53 20.40 0.25 -1.30
N ARG A 54 19.57 -0.05 -0.31
CA ARG A 54 19.99 -0.35 1.05
C ARG A 54 20.69 -1.71 1.13
N LYS A 55 21.70 -1.80 2.02
CA LYS A 55 22.50 -3.01 2.25
C LYS A 55 22.12 -3.74 3.53
N ASP A 56 21.34 -3.10 4.39
CA ASP A 56 20.96 -3.53 5.73
C ASP A 56 19.56 -4.18 5.79
N VAL A 57 18.95 -4.47 4.65
CA VAL A 57 17.66 -5.15 4.57
C VAL A 57 17.86 -6.64 4.36
N ASP A 58 17.30 -7.48 5.24
CA ASP A 58 17.29 -8.94 5.09
C ASP A 58 16.10 -9.38 4.21
N TRP A 59 16.25 -9.20 2.90
CA TRP A 59 15.26 -9.56 1.89
C TRP A 59 14.80 -11.01 1.93
N LYS A 60 15.61 -11.92 2.45
CA LYS A 60 15.27 -13.35 2.53
C LYS A 60 14.15 -13.64 3.52
N ARG A 61 13.90 -12.73 4.44
CA ARG A 61 12.88 -12.84 5.47
C ARG A 61 11.63 -12.00 5.18
N TRP A 62 11.54 -11.40 3.99
CA TRP A 62 10.35 -10.69 3.55
C TRP A 62 9.30 -11.66 3.01
N GLU A 63 8.04 -11.41 3.34
CA GLU A 63 6.84 -12.00 2.79
C GLU A 63 6.05 -10.89 2.11
N VAL A 64 5.99 -10.92 0.78
CA VAL A 64 5.46 -9.81 -0.02
C VAL A 64 4.09 -10.16 -0.56
N PHE A 65 3.15 -9.31 -0.25
CA PHE A 65 1.79 -9.27 -0.77
C PHE A 65 1.57 -7.96 -1.53
N PHE A 66 0.43 -7.85 -2.20
CA PHE A 66 0.04 -6.64 -2.88
C PHE A 66 -1.17 -5.99 -2.18
N ALA A 67 -1.22 -4.66 -2.18
CA ALA A 67 -2.29 -3.91 -1.54
C ALA A 67 -3.52 -3.80 -2.44
N GLU A 68 -3.30 -3.77 -3.75
CA GLU A 68 -4.28 -3.84 -4.81
C GLU A 68 -3.65 -4.41 -6.08
N GLU A 69 -4.45 -4.92 -7.00
CA GLU A 69 -4.04 -5.30 -8.34
C GLU A 69 -5.17 -5.10 -9.34
N ARG A 70 -4.84 -4.72 -10.54
CA ARG A 70 -5.78 -4.68 -11.68
C ARG A 70 -5.88 -6.05 -12.33
N ALA A 71 -7.06 -6.34 -12.87
CA ALA A 71 -7.31 -7.58 -13.59
C ALA A 71 -6.70 -7.55 -15.01
N VAL A 72 -5.39 -7.34 -15.08
CA VAL A 72 -4.60 -7.25 -16.31
C VAL A 72 -3.43 -8.22 -16.28
N SER A 73 -2.76 -8.40 -17.42
CA SER A 73 -1.52 -9.16 -17.47
C SER A 73 -0.44 -8.53 -16.58
N THR A 74 0.42 -9.34 -15.98
CA THR A 74 1.59 -8.87 -15.22
C THR A 74 2.59 -8.07 -16.07
N GLU A 75 2.51 -8.18 -17.40
CA GLU A 75 3.32 -7.41 -18.37
C GLU A 75 2.65 -6.08 -18.75
N ASP A 76 1.39 -5.88 -18.37
CA ASP A 76 0.67 -4.66 -18.62
C ASP A 76 1.28 -3.52 -17.78
N PRO A 77 1.48 -2.31 -18.35
CA PRO A 77 2.02 -1.17 -17.62
C PRO A 77 1.16 -0.75 -16.41
N ASP A 78 -0.10 -1.17 -16.40
CA ASP A 78 -1.06 -0.90 -15.34
C ASP A 78 -1.08 -1.96 -14.23
N SER A 79 -0.33 -3.06 -14.37
CA SER A 79 -0.20 -4.08 -13.32
C SER A 79 0.60 -3.56 -12.13
N ALA A 80 0.03 -3.65 -10.93
CA ALA A 80 0.72 -3.35 -9.69
C ALA A 80 1.89 -4.31 -9.45
N PHE A 81 1.69 -5.61 -9.70
CA PHE A 81 2.75 -6.61 -9.63
C PHE A 81 3.88 -6.30 -10.61
N GLY A 82 3.56 -6.01 -11.88
CA GLY A 82 4.53 -5.65 -12.91
C GLY A 82 5.36 -4.44 -12.50
N PHE A 83 4.71 -3.40 -12.01
CA PHE A 83 5.35 -2.18 -11.52
C PHE A 83 6.32 -2.46 -10.35
N VAL A 84 5.86 -3.14 -9.30
CA VAL A 84 6.69 -3.45 -8.12
C VAL A 84 7.83 -4.40 -8.50
N SER A 85 7.60 -5.37 -9.39
CA SER A 85 8.63 -6.27 -9.90
C SER A 85 9.74 -5.51 -10.61
N GLN A 86 9.40 -4.58 -11.50
CA GLN A 86 10.35 -3.77 -12.25
C GLN A 86 11.18 -2.87 -11.33
N HIS A 87 10.54 -2.24 -10.34
CA HIS A 87 11.18 -1.18 -9.55
C HIS A 87 11.83 -1.68 -8.25
N LEU A 88 11.42 -2.86 -7.75
CA LEU A 88 11.94 -3.45 -6.50
C LEU A 88 12.31 -4.93 -6.64
N LEU A 89 11.33 -5.83 -6.88
CA LEU A 89 11.50 -7.26 -6.61
C LEU A 89 12.56 -7.92 -7.50
N ALA A 90 12.64 -7.56 -8.79
CA ALA A 90 13.68 -8.05 -9.70
C ALA A 90 15.10 -7.52 -9.42
N LYS A 91 15.25 -6.61 -8.44
CA LYS A 91 16.53 -5.96 -8.11
C LYS A 91 17.07 -6.34 -6.73
N VAL A 92 16.34 -7.19 -5.99
CA VAL A 92 16.68 -7.58 -4.62
C VAL A 92 16.55 -9.11 -4.47
N PRO A 93 17.27 -9.76 -3.53
CA PRO A 93 17.32 -11.21 -3.43
C PRO A 93 16.13 -11.80 -2.65
N ILE A 94 14.90 -11.39 -2.99
CA ILE A 94 13.67 -12.01 -2.48
C ILE A 94 13.43 -13.32 -3.28
N ARG A 95 13.01 -14.38 -2.58
CA ARG A 95 12.63 -15.63 -3.21
C ARG A 95 11.25 -15.50 -3.84
N GLU A 96 11.06 -15.97 -5.05
CA GLU A 96 9.77 -15.95 -5.75
C GLU A 96 8.63 -16.56 -4.93
N ALA A 97 8.86 -17.68 -4.26
CA ALA A 97 7.89 -18.34 -3.40
C ALA A 97 7.40 -17.49 -2.19
N LYS A 98 8.03 -16.34 -1.95
CA LYS A 98 7.65 -15.38 -0.92
C LYS A 98 6.93 -14.15 -1.46
N VAL A 99 6.69 -14.11 -2.75
CA VAL A 99 5.95 -13.05 -3.44
C VAL A 99 4.61 -13.63 -3.90
N ARG A 100 3.51 -13.01 -3.48
CA ARG A 100 2.14 -13.48 -3.73
C ARG A 100 1.37 -12.47 -4.56
N PRO A 101 1.33 -12.62 -5.90
CA PRO A 101 0.49 -11.80 -6.77
C PRO A 101 -0.99 -11.98 -6.42
N MET A 102 -1.79 -10.91 -6.51
CA MET A 102 -3.23 -10.96 -6.23
C MET A 102 -4.05 -11.52 -7.39
N PHE A 103 -3.54 -11.41 -8.60
CA PHE A 103 -4.30 -11.76 -9.80
C PHE A 103 -3.41 -12.47 -10.83
N SER A 104 -4.01 -13.43 -11.54
CA SER A 104 -3.40 -14.10 -12.69
C SER A 104 -4.34 -13.97 -13.88
N LEU A 105 -3.82 -13.63 -15.05
CA LEU A 105 -4.61 -13.48 -16.27
C LEU A 105 -5.42 -14.74 -16.58
N GLY A 106 -6.70 -14.56 -16.88
CA GLY A 106 -7.65 -15.66 -17.14
C GLY A 106 -8.40 -16.17 -15.90
N THR A 107 -8.08 -15.64 -14.71
CA THR A 107 -8.85 -15.90 -13.50
C THR A 107 -10.02 -14.91 -13.40
N ASP A 108 -11.16 -15.36 -12.89
CA ASP A 108 -12.25 -14.47 -12.50
C ASP A 108 -11.83 -13.62 -11.30
N VAL A 109 -12.17 -12.33 -11.31
CA VAL A 109 -11.73 -11.36 -10.28
C VAL A 109 -12.26 -11.71 -8.89
N ALA A 110 -13.51 -12.20 -8.81
CA ALA A 110 -14.09 -12.62 -7.54
C ALA A 110 -13.40 -13.89 -7.02
N ALA A 111 -13.10 -14.84 -7.90
CA ALA A 111 -12.34 -16.03 -7.54
C ALA A 111 -10.93 -15.66 -7.07
N ALA A 112 -10.23 -14.75 -7.77
CA ALA A 112 -8.91 -14.27 -7.37
C ALA A 112 -8.92 -13.62 -5.98
N ALA A 113 -9.95 -12.84 -5.66
CA ALA A 113 -10.10 -12.24 -4.33
C ALA A 113 -10.24 -13.31 -3.23
N VAL A 114 -11.05 -14.34 -3.46
CA VAL A 114 -11.25 -15.46 -2.53
C VAL A 114 -9.96 -16.26 -2.36
N ASP A 115 -9.30 -16.62 -3.46
CA ASP A 115 -8.07 -17.43 -3.46
C ASP A 115 -6.91 -16.72 -2.76
N TYR A 116 -6.92 -15.39 -2.73
CA TYR A 116 -5.88 -14.60 -2.08
C TYR A 116 -5.99 -14.58 -0.55
N ILE A 117 -7.17 -14.87 0.01
CA ILE A 117 -7.42 -14.86 1.46
C ILE A 117 -6.66 -15.97 2.17
N ASP A 118 -6.75 -17.22 1.69
CA ASP A 118 -6.19 -18.38 2.38
C ASP A 118 -4.68 -18.27 2.66
N PRO A 119 -3.80 -17.97 1.68
CA PRO A 119 -2.38 -17.82 1.94
C PRO A 119 -2.06 -16.63 2.86
N MET A 120 -2.86 -15.58 2.83
CA MET A 120 -2.70 -14.41 3.69
C MET A 120 -3.09 -14.73 5.14
N VAL A 121 -4.28 -15.32 5.36
CA VAL A 121 -4.77 -15.69 6.70
C VAL A 121 -3.90 -16.78 7.32
N SER A 122 -3.48 -17.78 6.53
CA SER A 122 -2.61 -18.86 7.01
C SER A 122 -1.27 -18.34 7.54
N LEU A 123 -0.75 -17.25 6.95
CA LEU A 123 0.55 -16.68 7.34
C LEU A 123 0.42 -15.60 8.42
N LEU A 124 -0.63 -14.78 8.36
CA LEU A 124 -0.75 -13.52 9.14
C LEU A 124 -1.84 -13.56 10.21
N GLY A 125 -2.62 -14.66 10.29
CA GLY A 125 -3.74 -14.79 11.21
C GLY A 125 -5.06 -14.23 10.66
N ASP A 126 -6.14 -14.38 11.44
CA ASP A 126 -7.47 -13.88 11.10
C ASP A 126 -7.96 -12.92 12.22
N PRO A 127 -8.16 -11.63 11.95
CA PRO A 127 -7.85 -10.95 10.68
C PRO A 127 -6.34 -10.89 10.39
N PRO A 128 -5.93 -10.80 9.10
CA PRO A 128 -4.52 -10.77 8.75
C PRO A 128 -3.85 -9.46 9.20
N VAL A 129 -2.72 -9.59 9.92
CA VAL A 129 -2.00 -8.46 10.51
C VAL A 129 -0.65 -8.29 9.81
N PHE A 130 -0.59 -7.40 8.84
CA PHE A 130 0.66 -7.01 8.17
C PHE A 130 1.57 -6.20 9.09
N ASP A 131 2.88 -6.37 8.94
CA ASP A 131 3.85 -5.48 9.59
C ASP A 131 3.85 -4.10 8.94
N LEU A 132 3.62 -4.03 7.62
CA LEU A 132 3.49 -2.77 6.89
C LEU A 132 2.52 -2.91 5.70
N VAL A 133 1.66 -1.89 5.52
CA VAL A 133 0.96 -1.63 4.25
C VAL A 133 1.51 -0.32 3.68
N LEU A 134 2.11 -0.37 2.48
CA LEU A 134 2.70 0.77 1.78
C LEU A 134 1.84 1.15 0.58
N PHE A 135 1.35 2.38 0.55
CA PHE A 135 0.41 2.84 -0.48
C PHE A 135 0.48 4.36 -0.69
N THR A 136 -0.29 4.85 -1.65
CA THR A 136 -0.47 6.28 -1.97
C THR A 136 -1.94 6.66 -1.95
N VAL A 137 -2.24 7.92 -2.17
CA VAL A 137 -3.60 8.46 -2.23
C VAL A 137 -3.90 9.01 -3.62
N GLY A 138 -5.06 8.67 -4.16
CA GLY A 138 -5.58 9.22 -5.41
C GLY A 138 -6.17 10.63 -5.26
N ARG A 139 -6.62 11.22 -6.38
CA ARG A 139 -7.10 12.62 -6.42
C ARG A 139 -8.37 12.89 -5.62
N ASN A 140 -9.25 11.87 -5.49
CA ASN A 140 -10.49 11.95 -4.71
C ASN A 140 -10.36 11.17 -3.41
N ALA A 141 -9.15 11.13 -2.84
CA ALA A 141 -8.82 10.40 -1.64
C ALA A 141 -9.04 8.87 -1.74
N GLU A 142 -8.97 8.30 -2.96
CA GLU A 142 -8.93 6.85 -3.16
C GLU A 142 -7.66 6.27 -2.53
N VAL A 143 -7.78 5.09 -1.96
CA VAL A 143 -6.65 4.29 -1.46
C VAL A 143 -6.86 2.83 -1.84
N LEU A 144 -5.80 2.12 -2.18
CA LEU A 144 -5.86 0.68 -2.49
C LEU A 144 -6.89 0.33 -3.59
N GLY A 145 -7.13 1.21 -4.55
CA GLY A 145 -8.19 0.98 -5.55
C GLY A 145 -9.62 1.14 -5.03
N LEU A 146 -9.82 1.46 -3.75
CA LEU A 146 -11.13 1.77 -3.17
C LEU A 146 -11.54 3.19 -3.55
N HIS A 147 -12.67 3.31 -4.23
CA HIS A 147 -13.25 4.59 -4.68
C HIS A 147 -14.45 5.01 -3.80
N PRO A 148 -14.89 6.27 -3.88
CA PRO A 148 -16.09 6.71 -3.17
C PRO A 148 -17.31 5.81 -3.44
N LEU A 149 -18.00 5.43 -2.36
CA LEU A 149 -19.16 4.55 -2.36
C LEU A 149 -18.88 3.11 -2.84
N CYS A 150 -17.62 2.71 -2.96
CA CYS A 150 -17.26 1.33 -3.27
C CYS A 150 -17.81 0.37 -2.18
N PRO A 151 -18.53 -0.70 -2.56
CA PRO A 151 -19.05 -1.66 -1.58
C PRO A 151 -17.98 -2.29 -0.67
N ALA A 152 -16.76 -2.47 -1.20
CA ALA A 152 -15.62 -3.01 -0.45
C ALA A 152 -15.22 -2.15 0.77
N LEU A 153 -15.63 -0.87 0.84
CA LEU A 153 -15.40 0.00 2.00
C LEU A 153 -16.12 -0.46 3.27
N SER A 154 -17.19 -1.24 3.13
CA SER A 154 -17.98 -1.79 4.25
C SER A 154 -17.80 -3.29 4.41
N SER A 155 -16.87 -3.89 3.67
CA SER A 155 -16.65 -5.34 3.74
C SER A 155 -16.04 -5.78 5.06
N VAL A 156 -16.43 -6.98 5.49
CA VAL A 156 -15.83 -7.71 6.61
C VAL A 156 -14.80 -8.75 6.14
N SER A 157 -14.65 -8.91 4.82
CA SER A 157 -13.60 -9.72 4.21
C SER A 157 -12.28 -8.93 4.14
N PRO A 158 -11.12 -9.57 4.28
CA PRO A 158 -9.84 -8.88 4.14
C PRO A 158 -9.50 -8.51 2.68
N VAL A 159 -10.09 -9.20 1.70
CA VAL A 159 -9.87 -8.97 0.26
C VAL A 159 -11.21 -8.92 -0.45
N GLU A 160 -11.34 -8.04 -1.42
CA GLU A 160 -12.53 -7.90 -2.25
C GLU A 160 -12.18 -7.72 -3.73
N ALA A 161 -13.08 -8.22 -4.58
CA ALA A 161 -13.12 -7.85 -5.99
C ALA A 161 -13.92 -6.54 -6.15
N VAL A 162 -13.41 -5.64 -6.95
CA VAL A 162 -14.09 -4.39 -7.32
C VAL A 162 -14.26 -4.37 -8.84
N ALA A 163 -15.47 -4.65 -9.29
CA ALA A 163 -15.81 -4.62 -10.71
C ALA A 163 -15.94 -3.18 -11.20
N ASP A 164 -15.55 -2.94 -12.45
CA ASP A 164 -15.72 -1.66 -13.15
C ASP A 164 -15.29 -0.43 -12.31
N ALA A 165 -14.18 -0.55 -11.57
CA ALA A 165 -13.70 0.55 -10.72
C ALA A 165 -13.48 1.82 -11.56
N PRO A 166 -14.15 2.95 -11.22
CA PRO A 166 -14.11 4.20 -12.00
C PRO A 166 -12.84 5.04 -11.69
N ILE A 167 -11.76 4.38 -11.29
CA ILE A 167 -10.46 5.01 -11.02
C ILE A 167 -9.57 4.77 -12.25
N PRO A 168 -9.03 5.82 -12.88
CA PRO A 168 -8.14 5.65 -14.02
C PRO A 168 -6.84 4.88 -13.67
N PRO A 169 -6.43 3.95 -14.54
CA PRO A 169 -7.20 3.36 -15.63
C PRO A 169 -8.36 2.53 -15.07
N GLU A 170 -9.55 2.71 -15.68
CA GLU A 170 -10.78 2.03 -15.24
C GLU A 170 -10.69 0.51 -15.45
N GLY A 171 -11.49 -0.25 -14.68
CA GLY A 171 -11.58 -1.69 -14.83
C GLY A 171 -11.59 -2.45 -13.51
N ASP A 172 -11.65 -3.76 -13.64
CA ASP A 172 -11.75 -4.67 -12.50
C ASP A 172 -10.45 -4.70 -11.68
N ARG A 173 -10.61 -4.87 -10.36
CA ARG A 173 -9.51 -4.91 -9.39
C ARG A 173 -9.75 -5.95 -8.30
N VAL A 174 -8.65 -6.42 -7.73
CA VAL A 174 -8.62 -7.11 -6.44
C VAL A 174 -7.96 -6.16 -5.45
N THR A 175 -8.51 -6.03 -4.25
CA THR A 175 -8.00 -5.06 -3.27
C THR A 175 -8.08 -5.57 -1.83
N LEU A 176 -7.13 -5.15 -1.00
CA LEU A 176 -7.28 -5.22 0.46
C LEU A 176 -8.38 -4.24 0.91
N THR A 177 -9.07 -4.57 1.99
CA THR A 177 -10.18 -3.77 2.52
C THR A 177 -9.76 -2.92 3.73
N PRO A 178 -10.62 -2.00 4.21
CA PRO A 178 -10.37 -1.26 5.45
C PRO A 178 -10.11 -2.15 6.67
N LEU A 179 -10.60 -3.40 6.67
CA LEU A 179 -10.31 -4.38 7.72
C LEU A 179 -8.79 -4.58 7.89
N VAL A 180 -8.08 -4.76 6.78
CA VAL A 180 -6.62 -4.95 6.78
C VAL A 180 -5.88 -3.68 7.20
N LEU A 181 -6.31 -2.51 6.69
CA LEU A 181 -5.72 -1.22 7.10
C LEU A 181 -5.86 -1.00 8.60
N ARG A 182 -7.02 -1.33 9.16
CA ARG A 182 -7.26 -1.20 10.60
C ARG A 182 -6.36 -2.11 11.42
N ALA A 183 -6.15 -3.35 11.00
CA ALA A 183 -5.41 -4.38 11.75
C ALA A 183 -3.89 -4.27 11.61
N ALA A 184 -3.38 -3.64 10.55
CA ALA A 184 -1.95 -3.54 10.26
C ALA A 184 -1.16 -2.88 11.40
N ARG A 185 0.07 -3.35 11.65
CA ARG A 185 0.99 -2.78 12.66
C ARG A 185 1.50 -1.41 12.25
N ALA A 186 1.70 -1.22 10.94
CA ALA A 186 2.06 0.07 10.38
C ALA A 186 1.38 0.31 9.02
N LEU A 187 0.96 1.54 8.80
CA LEU A 187 0.53 2.08 7.52
C LEU A 187 1.52 3.15 7.09
N MET A 188 1.97 3.10 5.84
CA MET A 188 2.80 4.17 5.28
C MET A 188 2.13 4.73 4.02
N LEU A 189 1.55 5.91 4.16
CA LEU A 189 0.97 6.68 3.07
C LEU A 189 2.04 7.63 2.52
N VAL A 190 2.35 7.49 1.24
CA VAL A 190 3.35 8.30 0.55
C VAL A 190 2.66 9.21 -0.46
N ALA A 191 2.96 10.50 -0.40
CA ALA A 191 2.46 11.47 -1.38
C ALA A 191 3.49 12.58 -1.58
N PHE A 192 3.70 13.00 -2.84
CA PHE A 192 4.65 14.03 -3.18
C PHE A 192 4.02 15.11 -4.07
N GLY A 193 4.40 16.36 -3.79
CA GLY A 193 3.96 17.54 -4.51
C GLY A 193 2.57 18.03 -4.12
N PRO A 194 2.30 19.33 -4.30
CA PRO A 194 1.09 20.00 -3.81
C PRO A 194 -0.21 19.52 -4.47
N ARG A 195 -0.12 18.76 -5.57
CA ARG A 195 -1.30 18.15 -6.23
C ARG A 195 -2.09 17.22 -5.32
N HIS A 196 -1.45 16.62 -4.29
CA HIS A 196 -2.09 15.72 -3.33
C HIS A 196 -2.70 16.45 -2.13
N ALA A 197 -2.47 17.77 -1.97
CA ALA A 197 -2.91 18.51 -0.80
C ALA A 197 -4.42 18.44 -0.58
N ARG A 198 -5.23 18.57 -1.65
CA ARG A 198 -6.69 18.47 -1.54
C ARG A 198 -7.13 17.10 -1.03
N ALA A 199 -6.60 16.04 -1.63
CA ALA A 199 -6.94 14.67 -1.23
C ALA A 199 -6.55 14.39 0.22
N LEU A 200 -5.35 14.82 0.61
CA LEU A 200 -4.87 14.63 1.99
C LEU A 200 -5.65 15.47 3.01
N ARG A 201 -6.10 16.69 2.69
CA ARG A 201 -7.04 17.43 3.57
C ARG A 201 -8.33 16.66 3.77
N MET A 202 -8.93 16.15 2.70
CA MET A 202 -10.12 15.30 2.81
C MET A 202 -9.88 14.10 3.75
N VAL A 203 -8.70 13.47 3.64
CA VAL A 203 -8.32 12.33 4.48
C VAL A 203 -8.04 12.74 5.92
N LEU A 204 -7.40 13.86 6.18
CA LEU A 204 -6.85 14.22 7.50
C LEU A 204 -7.75 15.18 8.29
N GLU A 205 -8.41 16.12 7.64
CA GLU A 205 -9.03 17.29 8.26
C GLU A 205 -10.56 17.30 8.14
N ASP A 206 -11.13 16.81 7.03
CA ASP A 206 -12.58 16.84 6.79
C ASP A 206 -13.35 15.99 7.79
N GLY A 207 -14.65 16.30 7.93
CA GLY A 207 -15.58 15.50 8.72
C GLY A 207 -15.59 14.04 8.33
N ASP A 208 -16.00 13.15 9.24
CA ASP A 208 -15.98 11.71 9.01
C ASP A 208 -17.01 11.29 7.94
N ASP A 209 -16.54 10.84 6.80
CA ASP A 209 -17.36 10.27 5.71
C ASP A 209 -16.53 9.22 4.94
N ARG A 210 -16.28 8.10 5.58
CA ARG A 210 -15.41 7.01 5.04
C ARG A 210 -15.95 6.39 3.77
N LEU A 211 -17.25 6.48 3.52
CA LEU A 211 -17.84 5.98 2.29
C LEU A 211 -17.55 6.89 1.10
N ARG A 212 -17.50 8.22 1.32
CA ARG A 212 -17.17 9.17 0.24
C ARG A 212 -15.69 9.55 0.20
N VAL A 213 -14.97 9.34 1.29
CA VAL A 213 -13.53 9.64 1.41
C VAL A 213 -12.79 8.37 1.85
N PRO A 214 -12.52 7.42 0.92
CA PRO A 214 -11.96 6.11 1.26
C PRO A 214 -10.67 6.17 2.08
N GLY A 215 -9.82 7.17 1.83
CA GLY A 215 -8.59 7.36 2.56
C GLY A 215 -8.76 7.61 4.06
N GLN A 216 -9.96 8.02 4.51
CA GLN A 216 -10.25 8.16 5.95
C GLN A 216 -10.24 6.82 6.70
N ALA A 217 -10.23 5.68 5.99
CA ALA A 217 -10.04 4.36 6.60
C ALA A 217 -8.75 4.28 7.45
N ILE A 218 -7.72 5.08 7.12
CA ILE A 218 -6.48 5.14 7.91
C ILE A 218 -6.67 5.68 9.33
N ARG A 219 -7.76 6.42 9.58
CA ARG A 219 -8.08 6.97 10.91
C ARG A 219 -8.44 5.88 11.93
N ASP A 220 -8.87 4.70 11.44
CA ASP A 220 -9.20 3.54 12.28
C ASP A 220 -7.99 2.64 12.56
N ALA A 221 -6.83 2.96 12.00
CA ALA A 221 -5.63 2.15 12.18
C ALA A 221 -5.30 1.95 13.66
N GLN A 222 -5.14 0.69 14.06
CA GLN A 222 -4.72 0.32 15.43
C GLN A 222 -3.20 0.41 15.60
N GLY A 223 -2.47 0.33 14.49
CA GLY A 223 -1.03 0.45 14.45
C GLY A 223 -0.54 1.88 14.18
N GLU A 224 0.75 1.99 13.90
CA GLU A 224 1.37 3.27 13.57
C GLU A 224 0.99 3.74 12.17
N VAL A 225 0.73 5.02 12.00
CA VAL A 225 0.47 5.63 10.69
C VAL A 225 1.56 6.64 10.39
N PHE A 226 2.26 6.42 9.27
CA PHE A 226 3.28 7.31 8.73
C PHE A 226 2.75 8.02 7.49
N LEU A 227 2.85 9.34 7.46
CA LEU A 227 2.61 10.16 6.28
C LEU A 227 3.96 10.69 5.79
N VAL A 228 4.36 10.24 4.60
CA VAL A 228 5.63 10.63 3.97
C VAL A 228 5.36 11.67 2.88
N VAL A 229 5.92 12.86 3.04
CA VAL A 229 5.69 13.98 2.12
C VAL A 229 6.99 14.77 1.87
N ASP A 230 7.06 15.43 0.73
CA ASP A 230 8.07 16.46 0.47
C ASP A 230 7.66 17.82 1.08
N ASP A 231 8.61 18.74 1.20
CA ASP A 231 8.40 20.07 1.78
C ASP A 231 7.32 20.87 1.04
N ALA A 232 7.22 20.72 -0.30
CA ALA A 232 6.21 21.40 -1.08
C ALA A 232 4.78 20.98 -0.69
N LEU A 233 4.57 19.68 -0.45
CA LEU A 233 3.28 19.16 0.01
C LEU A 233 3.05 19.49 1.48
N ALA A 234 4.09 19.38 2.32
CA ALA A 234 4.01 19.71 3.75
C ALA A 234 3.59 21.16 3.97
N LYS A 235 4.15 22.10 3.21
CA LYS A 235 3.73 23.52 3.23
C LYS A 235 2.28 23.70 2.77
N ALA A 236 1.87 22.98 1.72
CA ALA A 236 0.49 23.05 1.23
C ALA A 236 -0.54 22.48 2.22
N LEU A 237 -0.10 21.65 3.19
CA LEU A 237 -0.93 21.04 4.24
C LEU A 237 -0.75 21.69 5.62
N ASP A 238 0.09 22.74 5.73
CA ASP A 238 0.46 23.35 7.00
C ASP A 238 1.03 22.36 8.03
N LEU A 239 1.66 21.28 7.56
CA LEU A 239 2.36 20.33 8.41
C LEU A 239 3.70 20.92 8.86
N ARG A 240 3.84 21.24 10.13
CA ARG A 240 5.08 21.73 10.76
C ARG A 240 5.48 20.86 11.93
#